data_0b5488eb0bcf1e01753820897b498aa0
#
_entry.id   0b5488eb0bcf1e01753820897b498aa0
#
_cell.length_a   1.000
_cell.length_b   1.000
_cell.length_c   1.000
_cell.angle_alpha   90.00
_cell.angle_beta   90.00
_cell.angle_gamma   90.00
#
_symmetry.space_group_name_H-M   'P 1'
#
loop_
_entity.id
_entity.type
_entity.pdbx_description
1 polymer ?
#
loop_
_entity_poly.entity_id
_entity_poly.type
_entity_poly.pdbx_seq_one_letter_code
_entity_poly.pdbx_strand_id
1 'polypeptide(L)'
;MKIEDISRRVDELIAFADQLLAAKERGAYGTYVPGEGFHGFRSAGLSFLKNTFGDNHPFYVEFEKYAKDSSDYHIEYGRGVLKAVKQEIDGGWLFTVKELVSAELFSDFLEMAEYLLKEKYKDPAAVMIGSVLEEHLRQLCTKNKIPVETEKDGKVFAKKADLLNSELAKAGVYNKLDQKSVTAWLDLRNDAAHGKHDEYTKEQVELMYQGVTNFISRMT
;
A
#
# COMPACT_ATOMS: atom_id res chain seq x y z
N MET A 1 5.74 -4.00 -2.40
CA MET A 1 6.76 -3.08 -2.99
C MET A 1 6.67 -1.78 -2.20
N LYS A 2 7.79 -1.28 -1.66
CA LYS A 2 7.82 -0.04 -0.86
C LYS A 2 7.69 1.17 -1.78
N ILE A 3 7.16 2.30 -1.28
CA ILE A 3 6.97 3.52 -2.08
C ILE A 3 8.32 4.11 -2.52
N GLU A 4 9.35 3.94 -1.69
CA GLU A 4 10.72 4.35 -2.00
C GLU A 4 11.28 3.57 -3.21
N ASP A 5 10.91 2.28 -3.37
CA ASP A 5 11.32 1.47 -4.51
C ASP A 5 10.61 1.93 -5.79
N ILE A 6 9.33 2.30 -5.67
CA ILE A 6 8.53 2.85 -6.78
C ILE A 6 9.13 4.20 -7.19
N SER A 7 9.37 5.09 -6.23
CA SER A 7 9.96 6.41 -6.46
C SER A 7 11.32 6.31 -7.15
N ARG A 8 12.22 5.46 -6.63
CA ARG A 8 13.53 5.21 -7.25
C ARG A 8 13.39 4.69 -8.68
N ARG A 9 12.45 3.75 -8.92
CA ARG A 9 12.25 3.19 -10.26
C ARG A 9 11.74 4.21 -11.27
N VAL A 10 10.88 5.12 -10.85
CA VAL A 10 10.44 6.24 -11.69
C VAL A 10 11.60 7.16 -12.04
N ASP A 11 12.44 7.50 -11.06
CA ASP A 11 13.63 8.34 -11.29
C ASP A 11 14.60 7.68 -12.29
N GLU A 12 14.83 6.36 -12.18
CA GLU A 12 15.64 5.60 -13.16
C GLU A 12 15.06 5.66 -14.57
N LEU A 13 13.75 5.53 -14.72
CA LEU A 13 13.08 5.59 -16.02
C LEU A 13 13.10 7.00 -16.62
N ILE A 14 12.97 8.04 -15.82
CA ILE A 14 13.10 9.44 -16.24
C ILE A 14 14.55 9.70 -16.70
N ALA A 15 15.54 9.25 -15.92
CA ALA A 15 16.96 9.38 -16.30
C ALA A 15 17.27 8.62 -17.59
N PHE A 16 16.66 7.45 -17.81
CA PHE A 16 16.82 6.72 -19.07
C PHE A 16 16.25 7.50 -20.27
N ALA A 17 15.06 8.11 -20.13
CA ALA A 17 14.53 8.99 -21.17
C ALA A 17 15.45 10.19 -21.43
N ASP A 18 16.02 10.82 -20.40
CA ASP A 18 16.94 11.94 -20.52
C ASP A 18 18.23 11.53 -21.27
N GLN A 19 18.77 10.34 -20.99
CA GLN A 19 19.93 9.78 -21.71
C GLN A 19 19.61 9.56 -23.20
N LEU A 20 18.44 9.01 -23.54
CA LEU A 20 18.01 8.83 -24.92
C LEU A 20 17.88 10.15 -25.67
N LEU A 21 17.25 11.15 -25.01
CA LEU A 21 17.10 12.49 -25.61
C LEU A 21 18.44 13.21 -25.79
N ALA A 22 19.42 12.95 -24.93
CA ALA A 22 20.78 13.48 -25.09
C ALA A 22 21.53 12.81 -26.26
N ALA A 23 21.21 11.56 -26.60
CA ALA A 23 21.82 10.78 -27.69
C ALA A 23 21.01 10.86 -29.00
N LYS A 24 20.07 11.82 -29.13
CA LYS A 24 19.23 11.95 -30.31
C LYS A 24 20.00 12.41 -31.53
N GLU A 25 19.62 11.88 -32.69
CA GLU A 25 20.25 12.17 -33.99
C GLU A 25 19.24 12.80 -34.95
N ARG A 26 19.71 13.66 -35.85
CA ARG A 26 18.88 14.31 -36.86
C ARG A 26 18.82 13.45 -38.11
N GLY A 27 17.64 12.91 -38.43
CA GLY A 27 17.37 12.20 -39.66
C GLY A 27 16.72 13.10 -40.75
N ALA A 28 16.40 12.50 -41.89
CA ALA A 28 15.77 13.20 -43.02
C ALA A 28 14.35 13.73 -42.72
N TYR A 29 13.64 13.10 -41.78
CA TYR A 29 12.25 13.40 -41.47
C TYR A 29 12.01 13.81 -40.00
N GLY A 30 13.05 14.15 -39.26
CA GLY A 30 12.96 14.58 -37.88
C GLY A 30 14.13 14.16 -37.01
N THR A 31 13.95 14.27 -35.70
CA THR A 31 14.97 13.88 -34.72
C THR A 31 14.52 12.57 -34.04
N TYR A 32 15.44 11.63 -33.94
CA TYR A 32 15.16 10.28 -33.43
C TYR A 32 16.21 9.88 -32.41
N VAL A 33 15.82 8.99 -31.49
CA VAL A 33 16.73 8.33 -30.55
C VAL A 33 17.08 6.93 -31.07
N PRO A 34 18.22 6.31 -30.63
CA PRO A 34 18.56 4.93 -31.01
C PRO A 34 17.42 3.96 -30.77
N GLY A 35 17.03 3.17 -31.78
CA GLY A 35 15.83 2.31 -31.74
C GLY A 35 15.87 1.26 -30.64
N GLU A 36 17.04 0.64 -30.38
CA GLU A 36 17.20 -0.31 -29.27
C GLU A 36 16.90 0.34 -27.91
N GLY A 37 17.43 1.55 -27.68
CA GLY A 37 17.17 2.32 -26.46
C GLY A 37 15.71 2.68 -26.31
N PHE A 38 15.03 3.08 -27.40
CA PHE A 38 13.60 3.33 -27.39
C PHE A 38 12.78 2.10 -26.94
N HIS A 39 13.06 0.93 -27.54
CA HIS A 39 12.33 -0.29 -27.19
C HIS A 39 12.56 -0.69 -25.73
N GLY A 40 13.78 -0.53 -25.23
CA GLY A 40 14.10 -0.73 -23.81
C GLY A 40 13.30 0.20 -22.89
N PHE A 41 13.31 1.49 -23.18
CA PHE A 41 12.57 2.51 -22.44
C PHE A 41 11.05 2.22 -22.44
N ARG A 42 10.48 1.98 -23.62
CA ARG A 42 9.06 1.70 -23.78
C ARG A 42 8.62 0.45 -23.01
N SER A 43 9.35 -0.65 -23.16
CA SER A 43 9.03 -1.90 -22.47
C SER A 43 9.15 -1.78 -20.94
N ALA A 44 10.21 -1.13 -20.47
CA ALA A 44 10.40 -0.90 -19.03
C ALA A 44 9.34 0.04 -18.44
N GLY A 45 8.97 1.10 -19.15
CA GLY A 45 7.91 2.03 -18.75
C GLY A 45 6.54 1.37 -18.68
N LEU A 46 6.15 0.63 -19.73
CA LEU A 46 4.88 -0.11 -19.75
C LEU A 46 4.82 -1.17 -18.65
N SER A 47 5.89 -1.96 -18.46
CA SER A 47 5.95 -2.96 -17.40
C SER A 47 5.82 -2.33 -16.02
N PHE A 48 6.55 -1.24 -15.78
CA PHE A 48 6.47 -0.49 -14.51
C PHE A 48 5.05 0.03 -14.26
N LEU A 49 4.45 0.73 -15.22
CA LEU A 49 3.13 1.33 -15.07
C LEU A 49 2.04 0.27 -14.90
N LYS A 50 2.10 -0.82 -15.66
CA LYS A 50 1.17 -1.93 -15.53
C LYS A 50 1.25 -2.60 -14.15
N ASN A 51 2.46 -2.88 -13.67
CA ASN A 51 2.67 -3.56 -12.38
C ASN A 51 2.36 -2.66 -11.17
N THR A 52 2.42 -1.34 -11.34
CA THR A 52 2.18 -0.38 -10.27
C THR A 52 0.72 0.07 -10.20
N PHE A 53 0.10 0.31 -11.35
CA PHE A 53 -1.23 0.93 -11.45
C PHE A 53 -2.28 0.07 -12.16
N GLY A 54 -1.86 -0.98 -12.88
CA GLY A 54 -2.75 -1.72 -13.78
C GLY A 54 -2.84 -1.12 -15.18
N ASP A 55 -3.34 -1.93 -16.14
CA ASP A 55 -3.39 -1.57 -17.56
C ASP A 55 -4.57 -0.65 -17.93
N ASN A 56 -5.56 -0.48 -17.06
CA ASN A 56 -6.67 0.46 -17.24
C ASN A 56 -6.40 1.86 -16.66
N HIS A 57 -5.28 2.05 -15.95
CA HIS A 57 -4.96 3.33 -15.32
C HIS A 57 -4.54 4.38 -16.37
N PRO A 58 -4.95 5.66 -16.24
CA PRO A 58 -4.62 6.72 -17.20
C PRO A 58 -3.13 6.82 -17.53
N PHE A 59 -2.23 6.67 -16.56
CA PHE A 59 -0.78 6.71 -16.81
C PHE A 59 -0.30 5.61 -17.75
N TYR A 60 -0.83 4.38 -17.61
CA TYR A 60 -0.50 3.29 -18.53
C TYR A 60 -1.04 3.57 -19.93
N VAL A 61 -2.32 3.92 -20.02
CA VAL A 61 -3.00 4.18 -21.29
C VAL A 61 -2.34 5.33 -22.07
N GLU A 62 -2.02 6.43 -21.39
CA GLU A 62 -1.33 7.58 -21.97
C GLU A 62 0.08 7.22 -22.44
N PHE A 63 0.86 6.51 -21.62
CA PHE A 63 2.21 6.08 -21.99
C PHE A 63 2.19 5.13 -23.19
N GLU A 64 1.30 4.12 -23.18
CA GLU A 64 1.14 3.17 -24.28
C GLU A 64 0.77 3.87 -25.60
N LYS A 65 -0.15 4.84 -25.50
CA LYS A 65 -0.69 5.57 -26.64
C LYS A 65 0.32 6.53 -27.28
N TYR A 66 1.15 7.20 -26.49
CA TYR A 66 1.99 8.28 -26.96
C TYR A 66 3.48 7.97 -27.04
N ALA A 67 4.01 7.02 -26.29
CA ALA A 67 5.39 6.53 -26.45
C ALA A 67 5.46 5.46 -27.55
N LYS A 68 5.18 5.81 -28.83
CA LYS A 68 4.94 4.86 -29.92
C LYS A 68 6.17 4.46 -30.71
N ASP A 69 7.04 5.41 -31.01
CA ASP A 69 8.20 5.24 -31.87
C ASP A 69 9.41 6.03 -31.35
N SER A 70 10.54 5.88 -32.03
CA SER A 70 11.82 6.45 -31.62
C SER A 70 11.98 7.95 -31.89
N SER A 71 10.95 8.69 -32.28
CA SER A 71 11.05 10.15 -32.40
C SER A 71 11.23 10.78 -31.02
N ASP A 72 12.04 11.84 -30.97
CA ASP A 72 12.32 12.55 -29.70
C ASP A 72 11.03 13.04 -29.02
N TYR A 73 10.05 13.47 -29.79
CA TYR A 73 8.73 13.88 -29.30
C TYR A 73 8.01 12.77 -28.51
N HIS A 74 8.03 11.51 -28.98
CA HIS A 74 7.40 10.40 -28.30
C HIS A 74 8.14 9.99 -27.02
N ILE A 75 9.47 10.16 -26.98
CA ILE A 75 10.24 9.99 -25.75
C ILE A 75 9.90 11.11 -24.73
N GLU A 76 9.79 12.35 -25.19
CA GLU A 76 9.39 13.47 -24.33
C GLU A 76 8.00 13.26 -23.73
N TYR A 77 7.05 12.72 -24.48
CA TYR A 77 5.73 12.35 -23.97
C TYR A 77 5.81 11.25 -22.88
N GLY A 78 6.49 10.14 -23.17
CA GLY A 78 6.66 9.07 -22.19
C GLY A 78 7.35 9.56 -20.91
N ARG A 79 8.39 10.41 -21.05
CA ARG A 79 9.03 11.08 -19.91
C ARG A 79 8.06 11.99 -19.16
N GLY A 80 7.21 12.72 -19.87
CA GLY A 80 6.17 13.57 -19.27
C GLY A 80 5.22 12.78 -18.38
N VAL A 81 4.73 11.63 -18.85
CA VAL A 81 3.90 10.72 -18.05
C VAL A 81 4.63 10.25 -16.81
N LEU A 82 5.90 9.83 -16.93
CA LEU A 82 6.70 9.39 -15.78
C LEU A 82 6.95 10.52 -14.77
N LYS A 83 7.15 11.76 -15.23
CA LYS A 83 7.25 12.94 -14.34
C LYS A 83 5.95 13.23 -13.61
N ALA A 84 4.80 13.06 -14.26
CA ALA A 84 3.50 13.16 -13.60
C ALA A 84 3.35 12.08 -12.51
N VAL A 85 3.72 10.83 -12.81
CA VAL A 85 3.77 9.75 -11.80
C VAL A 85 4.65 10.13 -10.62
N LYS A 86 5.84 10.70 -10.88
CA LYS A 86 6.75 11.15 -9.82
C LYS A 86 6.12 12.24 -8.95
N GLN A 87 5.42 13.19 -9.55
CA GLN A 87 4.73 14.25 -8.82
C GLN A 87 3.62 13.71 -7.92
N GLU A 88 2.85 12.71 -8.38
CA GLU A 88 1.85 12.02 -7.57
C GLU A 88 2.47 11.28 -6.37
N ILE A 89 3.64 10.63 -6.58
CA ILE A 89 4.39 9.97 -5.51
C ILE A 89 4.88 10.99 -4.48
N ASP A 90 5.55 12.05 -4.94
CA ASP A 90 6.17 13.06 -4.09
C ASP A 90 5.12 13.91 -3.36
N GLY A 91 3.97 14.12 -3.98
CA GLY A 91 2.80 14.79 -3.38
C GLY A 91 2.02 13.93 -2.37
N GLY A 92 2.37 12.64 -2.24
CA GLY A 92 1.69 11.70 -1.35
C GLY A 92 0.35 11.18 -1.88
N TRP A 93 -0.07 11.54 -3.09
CA TRP A 93 -1.35 11.13 -3.68
C TRP A 93 -1.45 9.62 -3.93
N LEU A 94 -0.33 8.98 -4.29
CA LEU A 94 -0.25 7.53 -4.43
C LEU A 94 -0.46 6.79 -3.09
N PHE A 95 -0.09 7.42 -2.00
CA PHE A 95 -0.35 6.92 -0.65
C PHE A 95 -1.85 6.92 -0.36
N THR A 96 -2.53 8.00 -0.74
CA THR A 96 -3.98 8.16 -0.56
C THR A 96 -4.78 7.10 -1.33
N VAL A 97 -4.40 6.76 -2.56
CA VAL A 97 -5.05 5.68 -3.34
C VAL A 97 -4.84 4.32 -2.67
N LYS A 98 -3.63 4.02 -2.18
CA LYS A 98 -3.37 2.78 -1.43
C LYS A 98 -4.12 2.73 -0.11
N GLU A 99 -4.23 3.85 0.59
CA GLU A 99 -5.03 3.97 1.82
C GLU A 99 -6.52 3.78 1.53
N LEU A 100 -7.05 4.33 0.43
CA LEU A 100 -8.43 4.13 0.01
C LEU A 100 -8.74 2.67 -0.34
N VAL A 101 -7.87 2.01 -1.13
CA VAL A 101 -8.00 0.58 -1.45
C VAL A 101 -7.92 -0.27 -0.17
N SER A 102 -7.04 0.09 0.77
CA SER A 102 -6.95 -0.61 2.06
C SER A 102 -8.18 -0.36 2.92
N ALA A 103 -8.74 0.85 2.91
CA ALA A 103 -9.98 1.16 3.64
C ALA A 103 -11.18 0.41 3.07
N GLU A 104 -11.28 0.28 1.75
CA GLU A 104 -12.31 -0.51 1.07
C GLU A 104 -12.20 -2.00 1.43
N LEU A 105 -11.00 -2.58 1.38
CA LEU A 105 -10.75 -3.95 1.81
C LEU A 105 -11.09 -4.17 3.30
N PHE A 106 -10.76 -3.22 4.17
CA PHE A 106 -11.11 -3.31 5.58
C PHE A 106 -12.61 -3.25 5.80
N SER A 107 -13.33 -2.42 5.04
CA SER A 107 -14.80 -2.35 5.06
C SER A 107 -15.40 -3.70 4.70
N ASP A 108 -14.95 -4.31 3.59
CA ASP A 108 -15.45 -5.61 3.12
C ASP A 108 -15.23 -6.72 4.16
N PHE A 109 -14.04 -6.77 4.78
CA PHE A 109 -13.77 -7.75 5.85
C PHE A 109 -14.58 -7.49 7.12
N LEU A 110 -14.82 -6.23 7.48
CA LEU A 110 -15.66 -5.90 8.64
C LEU A 110 -17.13 -6.20 8.37
N GLU A 111 -17.64 -5.96 7.16
CA GLU A 111 -18.99 -6.36 6.76
C GLU A 111 -19.17 -7.89 6.79
N MET A 112 -18.17 -8.64 6.33
CA MET A 112 -18.16 -10.10 6.42
C MET A 112 -18.14 -10.57 7.88
N ALA A 113 -17.37 -9.92 8.76
CA ALA A 113 -17.35 -10.23 10.19
C ALA A 113 -18.71 -9.94 10.85
N GLU A 114 -19.37 -8.85 10.46
CA GLU A 114 -20.73 -8.53 10.93
C GLU A 114 -21.73 -9.60 10.49
N TYR A 115 -21.66 -10.06 9.25
CA TYR A 115 -22.48 -11.16 8.75
C TYR A 115 -22.27 -12.45 9.56
N LEU A 116 -21.02 -12.82 9.83
CA LEU A 116 -20.69 -13.97 10.66
C LEU A 116 -21.25 -13.86 12.08
N LEU A 117 -21.23 -12.67 12.67
CA LEU A 117 -21.83 -12.42 13.98
C LEU A 117 -23.36 -12.56 13.96
N LYS A 118 -24.04 -12.09 12.91
CA LYS A 118 -25.48 -12.27 12.70
C LYS A 118 -25.84 -13.76 12.61
N GLU A 119 -25.01 -14.53 11.90
CA GLU A 119 -25.15 -15.99 11.75
C GLU A 119 -24.63 -16.79 12.98
N LYS A 120 -24.25 -16.13 14.07
CA LYS A 120 -23.76 -16.71 15.35
C LYS A 120 -22.39 -17.39 15.27
N TYR A 121 -21.60 -17.10 14.25
CA TYR A 121 -20.22 -17.57 14.10
C TYR A 121 -19.24 -16.59 14.75
N LYS A 122 -19.22 -16.53 16.10
CA LYS A 122 -18.40 -15.58 16.86
C LYS A 122 -16.90 -15.76 16.64
N ASP A 123 -16.43 -17.00 16.52
CA ASP A 123 -14.99 -17.31 16.48
C ASP A 123 -14.34 -16.86 15.18
N PRO A 124 -14.84 -17.22 13.97
CA PRO A 124 -14.29 -16.68 12.73
C PRO A 124 -14.48 -15.16 12.61
N ALA A 125 -15.55 -14.59 13.17
CA ALA A 125 -15.74 -13.14 13.21
C ALA A 125 -14.64 -12.47 14.04
N ALA A 126 -14.32 -12.97 15.22
CA ALA A 126 -13.27 -12.45 16.10
C ALA A 126 -11.89 -12.49 15.41
N VAL A 127 -11.55 -13.61 14.76
CA VAL A 127 -10.29 -13.74 14.00
C VAL A 127 -10.22 -12.72 12.85
N MET A 128 -11.32 -12.53 12.12
CA MET A 128 -11.39 -11.59 11.01
C MET A 128 -11.23 -10.14 11.46
N ILE A 129 -11.99 -9.70 12.47
CA ILE A 129 -11.90 -8.36 13.06
C ILE A 129 -10.47 -8.09 13.56
N GLY A 130 -9.88 -9.05 14.26
CA GLY A 130 -8.52 -8.93 14.78
C GLY A 130 -7.46 -8.86 13.68
N SER A 131 -7.67 -9.56 12.56
CA SER A 131 -6.76 -9.49 11.41
C SER A 131 -6.79 -8.12 10.73
N VAL A 132 -7.98 -7.53 10.60
CA VAL A 132 -8.15 -6.14 10.12
C VAL A 132 -7.45 -5.16 11.06
N LEU A 133 -7.65 -5.31 12.37
CA LEU A 133 -6.99 -4.47 13.37
C LEU A 133 -5.46 -4.58 13.28
N GLU A 134 -4.91 -5.79 13.20
CA GLU A 134 -3.46 -6.01 13.10
C GLU A 134 -2.87 -5.33 11.86
N GLU A 135 -3.52 -5.46 10.70
CA GLU A 135 -3.06 -4.81 9.46
C GLU A 135 -3.16 -3.28 9.57
N HIS A 136 -4.24 -2.76 10.16
CA HIS A 136 -4.37 -1.32 10.40
C HIS A 136 -3.26 -0.76 11.30
N LEU A 137 -2.88 -1.49 12.37
CA LEU A 137 -1.75 -1.10 13.22
C LEU A 137 -0.43 -1.06 12.44
N ARG A 138 -0.19 -2.00 11.50
CA ARG A 138 0.98 -1.98 10.61
C ARG A 138 0.99 -0.77 9.71
N GLN A 139 -0.16 -0.41 9.15
CA GLN A 139 -0.30 0.78 8.31
C GLN A 139 -0.07 2.06 9.10
N LEU A 140 -0.61 2.18 10.32
CA LEU A 140 -0.35 3.30 11.22
C LEU A 140 1.14 3.43 11.56
N CYS A 141 1.83 2.32 11.83
CA CYS A 141 3.27 2.33 12.05
C CYS A 141 4.02 2.85 10.83
N THR A 142 3.68 2.36 9.63
CA THR A 142 4.30 2.80 8.38
C THR A 142 4.08 4.30 8.13
N LYS A 143 2.84 4.78 8.30
CA LYS A 143 2.45 6.19 8.16
C LYS A 143 3.24 7.10 9.13
N ASN A 144 3.49 6.61 10.34
CA ASN A 144 4.23 7.34 11.37
C ASN A 144 5.75 7.02 11.40
N LYS A 145 6.30 6.36 10.38
CA LYS A 145 7.71 5.99 10.26
C LYS A 145 8.23 5.12 11.42
N ILE A 146 7.36 4.32 12.03
CA ILE A 146 7.69 3.35 13.06
C ILE A 146 8.03 2.03 12.36
N PRO A 147 9.20 1.42 12.61
CA PRO A 147 9.57 0.15 11.98
C PRO A 147 8.59 -0.98 12.32
N VAL A 148 8.10 -1.69 11.32
CA VAL A 148 7.20 -2.86 11.47
C VAL A 148 7.94 -4.19 11.57
N GLU A 149 9.26 -4.14 11.43
CA GLU A 149 10.17 -5.27 11.52
C GLU A 149 11.21 -5.05 12.63
N THR A 150 11.77 -6.13 13.15
CA THR A 150 12.88 -6.14 14.09
C THR A 150 13.93 -7.12 13.61
N GLU A 151 15.20 -6.81 13.84
CA GLU A 151 16.32 -7.70 13.55
C GLU A 151 16.75 -8.39 14.85
N LYS A 152 16.91 -9.72 14.77
CA LYS A 152 17.47 -10.54 15.84
C LYS A 152 18.36 -11.61 15.25
N ASP A 153 19.59 -11.70 15.72
CA ASP A 153 20.61 -12.69 15.27
C ASP A 153 20.81 -12.67 13.74
N GLY A 154 20.83 -11.47 13.12
CA GLY A 154 20.99 -11.28 11.67
C GLY A 154 19.78 -11.71 10.83
N LYS A 155 18.64 -11.98 11.46
CA LYS A 155 17.38 -12.32 10.79
C LYS A 155 16.33 -11.24 11.06
N VAL A 156 15.58 -10.90 10.02
CA VAL A 156 14.50 -9.91 10.09
C VAL A 156 13.18 -10.63 10.37
N PHE A 157 12.45 -10.14 11.38
CA PHE A 157 11.14 -10.66 11.79
C PHE A 157 10.11 -9.55 11.80
N ALA A 158 8.89 -9.85 11.37
CA ALA A 158 7.76 -8.94 11.55
C ALA A 158 7.44 -8.77 13.05
N LYS A 159 7.24 -7.54 13.50
CA LYS A 159 6.81 -7.27 14.87
C LYS A 159 5.39 -7.79 15.11
N LYS A 160 5.16 -8.33 16.30
CA LYS A 160 3.81 -8.72 16.74
C LYS A 160 2.94 -7.49 16.97
N ALA A 161 1.63 -7.65 16.81
CA ALA A 161 0.65 -6.58 16.94
C ALA A 161 0.72 -5.85 18.30
N ASP A 162 0.97 -6.57 19.40
CA ASP A 162 1.12 -5.98 20.74
C ASP A 162 2.31 -5.00 20.83
N LEU A 163 3.42 -5.34 20.18
CA LEU A 163 4.58 -4.46 20.12
C LEU A 163 4.27 -3.21 19.29
N LEU A 164 3.61 -3.38 18.13
CA LEU A 164 3.17 -2.27 17.29
C LEU A 164 2.22 -1.33 18.07
N ASN A 165 1.23 -1.89 18.79
CA ASN A 165 0.31 -1.15 19.65
C ASN A 165 1.07 -0.34 20.72
N SER A 166 2.05 -0.94 21.36
CA SER A 166 2.87 -0.28 22.37
C SER A 166 3.70 0.87 21.80
N GLU A 167 4.34 0.67 20.65
CA GLU A 167 5.16 1.68 19.97
C GLU A 167 4.33 2.85 19.43
N LEU A 168 3.15 2.59 18.86
CA LEU A 168 2.22 3.63 18.40
C LEU A 168 1.73 4.51 19.55
N ALA A 169 1.34 3.91 20.68
CA ALA A 169 0.95 4.66 21.86
C ALA A 169 2.12 5.47 22.45
N LYS A 170 3.33 4.90 22.48
CA LYS A 170 4.54 5.61 22.93
C LYS A 170 4.90 6.79 22.02
N ALA A 171 4.67 6.65 20.72
CA ALA A 171 4.85 7.73 19.74
C ALA A 171 3.73 8.79 19.77
N GLY A 172 2.70 8.61 20.60
CA GLY A 172 1.58 9.55 20.72
C GLY A 172 0.61 9.54 19.56
N VAL A 173 0.62 8.48 18.72
CA VAL A 173 -0.32 8.34 17.58
C VAL A 173 -1.75 8.22 18.12
N TYR A 174 -1.95 7.57 19.25
CA TYR A 174 -3.18 7.54 20.02
C TYR A 174 -2.91 7.44 21.52
N ASN A 175 -3.94 7.66 22.31
CA ASN A 175 -3.83 7.77 23.75
C ASN A 175 -3.77 6.40 24.47
N LYS A 176 -3.52 6.43 25.78
CA LYS A 176 -3.40 5.23 26.63
C LYS A 176 -4.71 4.42 26.73
N LEU A 177 -5.87 5.06 26.57
CA LEU A 177 -7.14 4.38 26.59
C LEU A 177 -7.33 3.54 25.31
N ASP A 178 -7.05 4.11 24.17
CA ASP A 178 -7.04 3.40 22.89
C ASP A 178 -6.06 2.21 22.93
N GLN A 179 -4.84 2.41 23.46
CA GLN A 179 -3.88 1.31 23.63
C GLN A 179 -4.44 0.14 24.42
N LYS A 180 -5.13 0.41 25.55
CA LYS A 180 -5.73 -0.65 26.38
C LYS A 180 -6.85 -1.37 25.63
N SER A 181 -7.70 -0.64 24.92
CA SER A 181 -8.76 -1.21 24.09
C SER A 181 -8.20 -2.13 23.01
N VAL A 182 -7.18 -1.66 22.27
CA VAL A 182 -6.49 -2.47 21.25
C VAL A 182 -5.87 -3.73 21.87
N THR A 183 -5.24 -3.65 23.04
CA THR A 183 -4.70 -4.82 23.74
C THR A 183 -5.82 -5.84 24.01
N ALA A 184 -6.95 -5.42 24.57
CA ALA A 184 -8.07 -6.32 24.87
C ALA A 184 -8.64 -6.99 23.60
N TRP A 185 -8.71 -6.27 22.49
CA TRP A 185 -9.20 -6.83 21.23
C TRP A 185 -8.19 -7.82 20.60
N LEU A 186 -6.89 -7.58 20.74
CA LEU A 186 -5.86 -8.50 20.29
C LEU A 186 -5.84 -9.77 21.13
N ASP A 187 -6.05 -9.68 22.45
CA ASP A 187 -6.16 -10.83 23.35
C ASP A 187 -7.36 -11.71 22.96
N LEU A 188 -8.52 -11.10 22.72
CA LEU A 188 -9.73 -11.83 22.29
C LEU A 188 -9.51 -12.53 20.94
N ARG A 189 -8.88 -11.84 19.97
CA ARG A 189 -8.51 -12.45 18.68
C ARG A 189 -7.55 -13.63 18.86
N ASN A 190 -6.58 -13.50 19.75
CA ASN A 190 -5.63 -14.58 20.04
C ASN A 190 -6.33 -15.80 20.64
N ASP A 191 -7.26 -15.61 21.59
CA ASP A 191 -8.05 -16.70 22.16
C ASP A 191 -8.89 -17.39 21.09
N ALA A 192 -9.54 -16.62 20.19
CA ALA A 192 -10.28 -17.17 19.07
C ALA A 192 -9.38 -17.99 18.12
N ALA A 193 -8.20 -17.45 17.75
CA ALA A 193 -7.27 -18.11 16.83
C ALA A 193 -6.64 -19.38 17.44
N HIS A 194 -6.54 -19.48 18.76
CA HIS A 194 -5.99 -20.63 19.47
C HIS A 194 -7.04 -21.62 19.98
N GLY A 195 -8.30 -21.47 19.56
CA GLY A 195 -9.38 -22.41 19.89
C GLY A 195 -9.89 -22.33 21.32
N LYS A 196 -9.63 -21.22 22.03
CA LYS A 196 -10.13 -21.00 23.40
C LYS A 196 -11.54 -20.36 23.37
N HIS A 197 -12.47 -21.05 22.73
CA HIS A 197 -13.80 -20.52 22.42
C HIS A 197 -14.68 -20.23 23.63
N ASP A 198 -14.36 -20.82 24.80
CA ASP A 198 -15.11 -20.64 26.07
C ASP A 198 -14.62 -19.42 26.88
N GLU A 199 -13.48 -18.81 26.52
CA GLU A 199 -12.89 -17.68 27.25
C GLU A 199 -13.55 -16.33 26.92
N TYR A 200 -14.41 -16.28 25.89
CA TYR A 200 -15.11 -15.07 25.49
C TYR A 200 -16.52 -15.35 24.95
N THR A 201 -17.39 -14.35 25.05
CA THR A 201 -18.79 -14.44 24.60
C THR A 201 -19.01 -13.77 23.24
N LYS A 202 -20.15 -14.05 22.60
CA LYS A 202 -20.57 -13.37 21.37
C LYS A 202 -20.67 -11.86 21.55
N GLU A 203 -21.24 -11.42 22.69
CA GLU A 203 -21.40 -10.00 23.01
C GLU A 203 -20.06 -9.28 23.12
N GLN A 204 -19.03 -9.95 23.62
CA GLN A 204 -17.68 -9.39 23.66
C GLN A 204 -17.10 -9.22 22.24
N VAL A 205 -17.38 -10.14 21.32
CA VAL A 205 -16.97 -10.00 19.90
C VAL A 205 -17.76 -8.89 19.21
N GLU A 206 -19.05 -8.73 19.51
CA GLU A 206 -19.87 -7.62 19.01
C GLU A 206 -19.32 -6.25 19.48
N LEU A 207 -18.93 -6.14 20.74
CA LEU A 207 -18.27 -4.95 21.28
C LEU A 207 -16.90 -4.72 20.64
N MET A 208 -16.13 -5.77 20.39
CA MET A 208 -14.87 -5.70 19.65
C MET A 208 -15.10 -5.17 18.24
N TYR A 209 -16.11 -5.67 17.52
CA TYR A 209 -16.47 -5.21 16.17
C TYR A 209 -16.74 -3.70 16.15
N GLN A 210 -17.63 -3.23 17.04
CA GLN A 210 -17.97 -1.80 17.15
C GLN A 210 -16.75 -0.96 17.52
N GLY A 211 -15.95 -1.43 18.46
CA GLY A 211 -14.77 -0.73 18.94
C GLY A 211 -13.68 -0.62 17.87
N VAL A 212 -13.38 -1.71 17.16
CA VAL A 212 -12.37 -1.72 16.09
C VAL A 212 -12.82 -0.87 14.92
N THR A 213 -14.08 -0.97 14.49
CA THR A 213 -14.64 -0.13 13.40
C THR A 213 -14.52 1.36 13.75
N ASN A 214 -14.89 1.75 14.97
CA ASN A 214 -14.76 3.14 15.43
C ASN A 214 -13.28 3.57 15.51
N PHE A 215 -12.40 2.71 16.02
CA PHE A 215 -10.97 3.00 16.13
C PHE A 215 -10.36 3.25 14.74
N ILE A 216 -10.58 2.37 13.77
CA ILE A 216 -10.10 2.53 12.40
C ILE A 216 -10.61 3.84 11.80
N SER A 217 -11.91 4.10 11.89
CA SER A 217 -12.51 5.35 11.36
C SER A 217 -11.92 6.65 11.93
N ARG A 218 -11.45 6.61 13.19
CA ARG A 218 -10.81 7.80 13.82
C ARG A 218 -9.34 7.96 13.49
N MET A 219 -8.67 6.87 13.04
CA MET A 219 -7.22 6.84 12.80
C MET A 219 -6.84 6.89 11.30
N THR A 220 -7.82 6.92 10.41
CA THR A 220 -7.63 7.01 8.94
C THR A 220 -7.18 8.38 8.46
#